data_ef81865ff135b9c2eeb35e0cae0808a2
#
_entry.id   ef81865ff135b9c2eeb35e0cae0808a2
#
_cell.length_a   1.000
_cell.length_b   1.000
_cell.length_c   1.000
_cell.angle_alpha   90.00
_cell.angle_beta   90.00
_cell.angle_gamma   90.00
#
_symmetry.space_group_name_H-M   'P 1'
#
loop_
_entity.id
_entity.type
_entity.pdbx_description
1 polymer ?
#
loop_
_entity_poly.entity_id
_entity_poly.type
_entity_poly.pdbx_seq_one_letter_code
_entity_poly.pdbx_strand_id
1 'polypeptide(L)'
;WDILIVDEAHYLRNRNSQAWQAVNALPRQFLLLLTATPVQNSLEELYNLVTLLQPGQLPTPKEFRARFIDPKRPRQPREPEELRRLLGQVMIRNTRANAGIQLPPRRAETVMFEPDEAERAFWQQWETEFRACLGQLSPSQASLWGRLLLQAAGSSPAAWREALKKFPDRGAARGWGELA
;
A
#
# COMPACT_ATOMS: atom_id res chain seq x y z
N TRP A 1 -20.42 -13.88 17.11
CA TRP A 1 -20.84 -12.50 16.86
C TRP A 1 -21.99 -12.49 15.88
N ASP A 2 -22.99 -11.62 16.09
CA ASP A 2 -24.08 -11.47 15.12
C ASP A 2 -23.57 -10.71 13.88
N ILE A 3 -22.88 -9.59 14.13
CA ILE A 3 -22.30 -8.77 13.07
C ILE A 3 -20.82 -8.50 13.39
N LEU A 4 -19.96 -8.71 12.41
CA LEU A 4 -18.57 -8.29 12.43
C LEU A 4 -18.37 -7.18 11.40
N ILE A 5 -17.95 -6.01 11.84
CA ILE A 5 -17.65 -4.88 10.97
C ILE A 5 -16.14 -4.66 10.96
N VAL A 6 -15.55 -4.63 9.77
CA VAL A 6 -14.12 -4.35 9.58
C VAL A 6 -13.98 -3.07 8.79
N ASP A 7 -13.51 -2.02 9.44
CA ASP A 7 -13.13 -0.78 8.77
C ASP A 7 -11.73 -0.89 8.17
N GLU A 8 -11.46 -0.10 7.13
CA GLU A 8 -10.22 -0.14 6.35
C GLU A 8 -9.87 -1.57 5.88
N ALA A 9 -10.89 -2.31 5.42
CA ALA A 9 -10.77 -3.71 5.04
C ALA A 9 -9.70 -3.99 3.97
N HIS A 10 -9.15 -2.97 3.32
CA HIS A 10 -8.02 -3.13 2.40
C HIS A 10 -6.77 -3.73 3.08
N TYR A 11 -6.65 -3.69 4.41
CA TYR A 11 -5.60 -4.44 5.13
C TYR A 11 -5.78 -5.96 5.08
N LEU A 12 -6.98 -6.45 4.76
CA LEU A 12 -7.30 -7.88 4.61
C LEU A 12 -7.09 -8.41 3.17
N ARG A 13 -6.49 -7.63 2.29
CA ARG A 13 -6.29 -7.98 0.87
C ARG A 13 -5.37 -9.18 0.63
N ASN A 14 -4.56 -9.57 1.61
CA ASN A 14 -3.66 -10.72 1.52
C ASN A 14 -4.22 -11.88 2.35
N ARG A 15 -4.66 -12.93 1.66
CA ARG A 15 -5.21 -14.14 2.29
C ARG A 15 -4.23 -14.84 3.24
N ASN A 16 -2.93 -14.71 3.01
CA ASN A 16 -1.89 -15.31 3.85
C ASN A 16 -1.52 -14.43 5.06
N SER A 17 -2.08 -13.24 5.20
CA SER A 17 -1.83 -12.39 6.36
C SER A 17 -2.52 -12.92 7.61
N GLN A 18 -1.89 -12.70 8.76
CA GLN A 18 -2.48 -13.07 10.06
C GLN A 18 -3.83 -12.36 10.28
N ALA A 19 -3.95 -11.10 9.85
CA ALA A 19 -5.20 -10.34 9.97
C ALA A 19 -6.35 -10.99 9.18
N TRP A 20 -6.12 -11.40 7.93
CA TRP A 20 -7.12 -12.08 7.13
C TRP A 20 -7.54 -13.41 7.77
N GLN A 21 -6.56 -14.21 8.22
CA GLN A 21 -6.81 -15.50 8.86
C GLN A 21 -7.58 -15.34 10.17
N ALA A 22 -7.23 -14.35 10.98
CA ALA A 22 -7.93 -14.05 12.23
C ALA A 22 -9.39 -13.68 11.97
N VAL A 23 -9.66 -12.75 11.04
CA VAL A 23 -11.03 -12.37 10.68
C VAL A 23 -11.81 -13.55 10.10
N ASN A 24 -11.17 -14.38 9.26
CA ASN A 24 -11.82 -15.56 8.68
C ASN A 24 -12.19 -16.61 9.74
N ALA A 25 -11.40 -16.75 10.80
CA ALA A 25 -11.63 -17.69 11.88
C ALA A 25 -12.68 -17.26 12.89
N LEU A 26 -13.05 -15.96 12.95
CA LEU A 26 -14.06 -15.47 13.88
C LEU A 26 -15.46 -15.97 13.50
N PRO A 27 -16.17 -16.65 14.43
CA PRO A 27 -17.56 -17.05 14.21
C PRO A 27 -18.44 -15.80 14.13
N ARG A 28 -19.22 -15.70 13.04
CA ARG A 28 -20.10 -14.56 12.76
C ARG A 28 -21.27 -14.95 11.89
N GLN A 29 -22.40 -14.25 12.05
CA GLN A 29 -23.55 -14.41 11.18
C GLN A 29 -23.43 -13.48 9.95
N PHE A 30 -23.04 -12.24 10.19
CA PHE A 30 -22.87 -11.24 9.13
C PHE A 30 -21.45 -10.64 9.17
N LEU A 31 -20.90 -10.35 7.99
CA LEU A 31 -19.63 -9.65 7.83
C LEU A 31 -19.83 -8.42 6.97
N LEU A 32 -19.42 -7.27 7.46
CA LEU A 32 -19.40 -6.01 6.72
C LEU A 32 -17.96 -5.53 6.59
N LEU A 33 -17.48 -5.39 5.36
CA LEU A 33 -16.16 -4.85 5.05
C LEU A 33 -16.29 -3.45 4.48
N LEU A 34 -15.70 -2.46 5.15
CA LEU A 34 -15.70 -1.07 4.74
C LEU A 34 -14.32 -0.70 4.19
N THR A 35 -14.26 -0.16 2.98
CA THR A 35 -13.00 0.33 2.40
C THR A 35 -13.24 1.33 1.28
N ALA A 36 -12.41 2.36 1.19
CA ALA A 36 -12.40 3.28 0.07
C ALA A 36 -11.66 2.73 -1.16
N THR A 37 -10.73 1.77 -0.95
CA THR A 37 -9.80 1.27 -1.97
C THR A 37 -9.73 -0.26 -1.96
N PRO A 38 -10.75 -0.95 -2.49
CA PRO A 38 -10.78 -2.41 -2.50
C PRO A 38 -9.70 -3.03 -3.41
N VAL A 39 -9.17 -2.27 -4.36
CA VAL A 39 -8.08 -2.66 -5.28
C VAL A 39 -7.00 -1.59 -5.27
N GLN A 40 -5.77 -1.96 -4.90
CA GLN A 40 -4.61 -1.07 -4.97
C GLN A 40 -3.60 -1.51 -6.03
N ASN A 41 -3.24 -2.79 -6.04
CA ASN A 41 -2.19 -3.31 -6.90
C ASN A 41 -2.71 -4.31 -7.93
N SER A 42 -3.63 -5.17 -7.55
CA SER A 42 -4.22 -6.17 -8.46
C SER A 42 -5.65 -6.55 -8.09
N LEU A 43 -6.37 -7.12 -9.05
CA LEU A 43 -7.71 -7.67 -8.80
C LEU A 43 -7.71 -8.89 -7.86
N GLU A 44 -6.55 -9.50 -7.60
CA GLU A 44 -6.44 -10.56 -6.58
C GLU A 44 -6.76 -10.04 -5.18
N GLU A 45 -6.48 -8.77 -4.89
CA GLU A 45 -6.84 -8.14 -3.63
C GLU A 45 -8.35 -8.15 -3.43
N LEU A 46 -9.10 -7.76 -4.47
CA LEU A 46 -10.56 -7.81 -4.48
C LEU A 46 -11.09 -9.24 -4.35
N TYR A 47 -10.49 -10.18 -5.07
CA TYR A 47 -10.82 -11.60 -4.97
C TYR A 47 -10.74 -12.10 -3.52
N ASN A 48 -9.67 -11.75 -2.81
CA ASN A 48 -9.45 -12.17 -1.43
C ASN A 48 -10.46 -11.55 -0.46
N LEU A 49 -10.87 -10.29 -0.67
CA LEU A 49 -11.91 -9.64 0.13
C LEU A 49 -13.29 -10.27 -0.12
N VAL A 50 -13.64 -10.50 -1.39
CA VAL A 50 -14.93 -11.13 -1.73
C VAL A 50 -15.01 -12.58 -1.24
N THR A 51 -13.90 -13.32 -1.29
CA THR A 51 -13.83 -14.68 -0.74
C THR A 51 -14.07 -14.71 0.77
N LEU A 52 -13.63 -13.65 1.48
CA LEU A 52 -13.85 -13.51 2.93
C LEU A 52 -15.32 -13.20 3.25
N LEU A 53 -15.97 -12.38 2.40
CA LEU A 53 -17.39 -12.03 2.53
C LEU A 53 -18.31 -13.22 2.23
N GLN A 54 -18.10 -13.83 1.06
CA GLN A 54 -18.95 -14.92 0.56
C GLN A 54 -18.07 -15.91 -0.21
N PRO A 55 -17.61 -16.97 0.45
CA PRO A 55 -16.92 -18.08 -0.21
C PRO A 55 -17.76 -18.66 -1.35
N GLY A 56 -17.17 -18.82 -2.52
CA GLY A 56 -17.87 -19.37 -3.71
C GLY A 56 -18.58 -18.34 -4.59
N GLN A 57 -18.64 -17.06 -4.20
CA GLN A 57 -19.22 -15.99 -5.03
C GLN A 57 -18.44 -15.77 -6.34
N LEU A 58 -17.13 -15.89 -6.30
CA LEU A 58 -16.25 -15.82 -7.46
C LEU A 58 -15.76 -17.22 -7.85
N PRO A 59 -15.38 -17.44 -9.12
CA PRO A 59 -14.83 -18.72 -9.57
C PRO A 59 -13.52 -19.05 -8.82
N THR A 60 -12.97 -20.23 -9.08
CA THR A 60 -11.70 -20.64 -8.44
C THR A 60 -10.56 -19.62 -8.69
N PRO A 61 -9.54 -19.52 -7.82
CA PRO A 61 -8.44 -18.57 -8.00
C PRO A 61 -7.77 -18.68 -9.38
N LYS A 62 -7.62 -19.90 -9.89
CA LYS A 62 -7.03 -20.17 -11.22
C LYS A 62 -7.90 -19.62 -12.34
N GLU A 63 -9.19 -19.90 -12.29
CA GLU A 63 -10.16 -19.41 -13.28
C GLU A 63 -10.33 -17.89 -13.21
N PHE A 64 -10.38 -17.33 -12.00
CA PHE A 64 -10.46 -15.89 -11.80
C PHE A 64 -9.27 -15.17 -12.43
N ARG A 65 -8.04 -15.67 -12.19
CA ARG A 65 -6.84 -15.12 -12.83
C ARG A 65 -6.89 -15.22 -14.35
N ALA A 66 -7.22 -16.39 -14.87
CA ALA A 66 -7.25 -16.61 -16.31
C ALA A 66 -8.29 -15.71 -17.00
N ARG A 67 -9.44 -15.53 -16.36
CA ARG A 67 -10.58 -14.82 -16.95
C ARG A 67 -10.52 -13.31 -16.76
N PHE A 68 -10.17 -12.84 -15.58
CA PHE A 68 -10.29 -11.42 -15.23
C PHE A 68 -8.98 -10.67 -15.16
N ILE A 69 -7.82 -11.32 -14.90
CA ILE A 69 -6.57 -10.61 -14.70
C ILE A 69 -5.73 -10.56 -15.98
N ASP A 70 -5.38 -9.34 -16.38
CA ASP A 70 -4.34 -9.11 -17.38
C ASP A 70 -3.00 -8.92 -16.65
N PRO A 71 -1.96 -9.78 -16.90
CA PRO A 71 -0.64 -9.62 -16.28
C PRO A 71 0.01 -8.26 -16.56
N LYS A 72 -0.29 -7.65 -17.70
CA LYS A 72 0.22 -6.32 -18.07
C LYS A 72 -0.54 -5.18 -17.39
N ARG A 73 -1.81 -5.43 -17.01
CA ARG A 73 -2.72 -4.44 -16.39
C ARG A 73 -3.48 -5.06 -15.23
N PRO A 74 -2.81 -5.41 -14.13
CA PRO A 74 -3.40 -6.21 -13.05
C PRO A 74 -4.57 -5.54 -12.30
N ARG A 75 -4.78 -4.25 -12.51
CA ARG A 75 -5.91 -3.48 -11.93
C ARG A 75 -7.13 -3.40 -12.85
N GLN A 76 -6.97 -3.71 -14.13
CA GLN A 76 -8.04 -3.61 -15.12
C GLN A 76 -8.54 -5.02 -15.48
N PRO A 77 -9.83 -5.32 -15.26
CA PRO A 77 -10.38 -6.61 -15.63
C PRO A 77 -10.46 -6.75 -17.15
N ARG A 78 -10.22 -7.97 -17.64
CA ARG A 78 -10.45 -8.33 -19.05
C ARG A 78 -11.92 -8.35 -19.40
N GLU A 79 -12.76 -8.80 -18.45
CA GLU A 79 -14.22 -8.88 -18.60
C GLU A 79 -14.90 -7.98 -17.53
N PRO A 80 -14.94 -6.66 -17.72
CA PRO A 80 -15.40 -5.74 -16.68
C PRO A 80 -16.90 -5.88 -16.38
N GLU A 81 -17.73 -6.12 -17.37
CA GLU A 81 -19.18 -6.22 -17.20
C GLU A 81 -19.57 -7.46 -16.38
N GLU A 82 -18.96 -8.59 -16.68
CA GLU A 82 -19.21 -9.83 -15.95
C GLU A 82 -18.70 -9.73 -14.50
N LEU A 83 -17.52 -9.15 -14.30
CA LEU A 83 -17.01 -8.92 -12.95
C LEU A 83 -17.93 -7.99 -12.15
N ARG A 84 -18.44 -6.92 -12.76
CA ARG A 84 -19.43 -6.04 -12.11
C ARG A 84 -20.69 -6.77 -11.72
N ARG A 85 -21.20 -7.64 -12.59
CA ARG A 85 -22.40 -8.46 -12.32
C ARG A 85 -22.20 -9.36 -11.10
N LEU A 86 -21.06 -10.04 -11.01
CA LEU A 86 -20.70 -10.89 -9.87
C LEU A 86 -20.55 -10.08 -8.57
N LEU A 87 -19.89 -8.93 -8.64
CA LEU A 87 -19.66 -8.06 -7.48
C LEU A 87 -20.93 -7.35 -7.01
N GLY A 88 -21.87 -7.04 -7.92
CA GLY A 88 -23.11 -6.33 -7.59
C GLY A 88 -23.99 -7.05 -6.56
N GLN A 89 -23.77 -8.34 -6.35
CA GLN A 89 -24.49 -9.12 -5.35
C GLN A 89 -23.94 -8.99 -3.93
N VAL A 90 -22.66 -8.59 -3.80
CA VAL A 90 -21.95 -8.58 -2.51
C VAL A 90 -21.30 -7.24 -2.19
N MET A 91 -21.28 -6.30 -3.13
CA MET A 91 -20.59 -5.04 -2.98
C MET A 91 -21.47 -3.84 -3.39
N ILE A 92 -21.55 -2.87 -2.49
CA ILE A 92 -22.13 -1.56 -2.79
C ILE A 92 -20.99 -0.57 -2.97
N ARG A 93 -20.94 0.10 -4.12
CA ARG A 93 -19.93 1.14 -4.39
C ARG A 93 -20.62 2.48 -4.56
N ASN A 94 -20.38 3.36 -3.60
CA ASN A 94 -20.79 4.75 -3.68
C ASN A 94 -19.58 5.62 -4.06
N THR A 95 -19.78 6.51 -5.02
CA THR A 95 -18.84 7.59 -5.33
C THR A 95 -19.42 8.90 -4.85
N ARG A 96 -18.57 9.88 -4.59
CA ARG A 96 -19.04 11.23 -4.20
C ARG A 96 -20.04 11.80 -5.20
N ALA A 97 -19.83 11.57 -6.50
CA ALA A 97 -20.74 12.00 -7.55
C ALA A 97 -22.11 11.31 -7.45
N ASN A 98 -22.15 10.02 -7.08
CA ASN A 98 -23.40 9.26 -7.01
C ASN A 98 -24.16 9.47 -5.68
N ALA A 99 -23.44 9.91 -4.64
CA ALA A 99 -24.02 10.11 -3.30
C ALA A 99 -24.80 11.44 -3.16
N GLY A 100 -24.80 12.29 -4.18
CA GLY A 100 -25.49 13.58 -4.14
C GLY A 100 -24.96 14.59 -3.12
N ILE A 101 -23.80 14.30 -2.51
CA ILE A 101 -23.20 15.13 -1.47
C ILE A 101 -22.46 16.28 -2.15
N GLN A 102 -22.96 17.51 -1.95
CA GLN A 102 -22.24 18.71 -2.35
C GLN A 102 -21.14 19.00 -1.33
N LEU A 103 -19.90 18.69 -1.71
CA LEU A 103 -18.74 19.07 -0.92
C LEU A 103 -18.27 20.49 -1.31
N PRO A 104 -17.73 21.27 -0.37
CA PRO A 104 -17.13 22.55 -0.71
C PRO A 104 -15.97 22.35 -1.71
N PRO A 105 -15.71 23.34 -2.57
CA PRO A 105 -14.64 23.25 -3.55
C PRO A 105 -13.29 23.08 -2.85
N ARG A 106 -12.51 22.09 -3.28
CA ARG A 106 -11.16 21.90 -2.79
C ARG A 106 -10.24 22.94 -3.41
N ARG A 107 -9.65 23.79 -2.57
CA ARG A 107 -8.52 24.64 -2.97
C ARG A 107 -7.25 23.95 -2.55
N ALA A 108 -6.31 23.77 -3.46
CA ALA A 108 -4.98 23.27 -3.18
C ALA A 108 -3.98 24.33 -3.62
N GLU A 109 -3.08 24.71 -2.73
CA GLU A 109 -1.99 25.64 -2.98
C GLU A 109 -0.69 24.93 -2.67
N THR A 110 0.29 25.07 -3.55
CA THR A 110 1.65 24.55 -3.34
C THR A 110 2.52 25.71 -2.93
N VAL A 111 2.92 25.71 -1.67
CA VAL A 111 3.89 26.69 -1.16
C VAL A 111 5.28 26.12 -1.41
N MET A 112 6.04 26.77 -2.29
CA MET A 112 7.43 26.43 -2.54
C MET A 112 8.29 27.23 -1.56
N PHE A 113 9.24 26.54 -0.94
CA PHE A 113 10.27 27.18 -0.13
C PHE A 113 11.64 26.68 -0.60
N GLU A 114 12.65 27.53 -0.49
CA GLU A 114 14.02 27.17 -0.78
C GLU A 114 14.70 26.79 0.53
N PRO A 115 15.42 25.66 0.59
CA PRO A 115 16.23 25.31 1.74
C PRO A 115 17.36 26.36 1.93
N ASP A 116 17.74 26.58 3.16
CA ASP A 116 18.91 27.40 3.46
C ASP A 116 20.21 26.73 2.95
N GLU A 117 21.33 27.47 3.05
CA GLU A 117 22.60 26.99 2.50
C GLU A 117 23.11 25.74 3.24
N ALA A 118 22.92 25.67 4.54
CA ALA A 118 23.34 24.53 5.36
C ALA A 118 22.49 23.28 5.03
N GLU A 119 21.17 23.44 4.89
CA GLU A 119 20.27 22.37 4.52
C GLU A 119 20.54 21.87 3.08
N ARG A 120 20.82 22.78 2.16
CA ARG A 120 21.18 22.43 0.78
C ARG A 120 22.50 21.64 0.72
N ALA A 121 23.52 22.06 1.46
CA ALA A 121 24.80 21.37 1.55
C ALA A 121 24.61 19.96 2.16
N PHE A 122 23.81 19.84 3.22
CA PHE A 122 23.46 18.57 3.84
C PHE A 122 22.82 17.60 2.81
N TRP A 123 21.83 18.04 2.07
CA TRP A 123 21.15 17.18 1.09
C TRP A 123 22.05 16.75 -0.06
N GLN A 124 22.96 17.61 -0.52
CA GLN A 124 23.94 17.28 -1.56
C GLN A 124 24.95 16.23 -1.09
N GLN A 125 25.48 16.39 0.10
CA GLN A 125 26.39 15.41 0.70
C GLN A 125 25.67 14.09 0.94
N TRP A 126 24.48 14.14 1.51
CA TRP A 126 23.63 12.97 1.75
C TRP A 126 23.36 12.18 0.47
N GLU A 127 22.99 12.85 -0.62
CA GLU A 127 22.71 12.18 -1.88
C GLU A 127 23.94 11.44 -2.43
N THR A 128 25.09 12.06 -2.33
CA THR A 128 26.36 11.49 -2.81
C THR A 128 26.73 10.22 -2.03
N GLU A 129 26.70 10.29 -0.71
CA GLU A 129 27.02 9.17 0.16
C GLU A 129 25.99 8.05 0.07
N PHE A 130 24.71 8.40 0.00
CA PHE A 130 23.61 7.47 -0.16
C PHE A 130 23.74 6.63 -1.44
N ARG A 131 24.04 7.26 -2.57
CA ARG A 131 24.27 6.56 -3.84
C ARG A 131 25.48 5.63 -3.77
N ALA A 132 26.56 6.07 -3.15
CA ALA A 132 27.76 5.26 -2.97
C ALA A 132 27.51 4.01 -2.14
N CYS A 133 26.76 4.13 -1.04
CA CYS A 133 26.41 3.01 -0.18
C CYS A 133 25.46 2.02 -0.85
N LEU A 134 24.44 2.49 -1.55
CA LEU A 134 23.53 1.60 -2.29
C LEU A 134 24.25 0.82 -3.40
N GLY A 135 25.29 1.41 -3.99
CA GLY A 135 26.10 0.76 -5.03
C GLY A 135 26.91 -0.45 -4.54
N GLN A 136 27.10 -0.58 -3.21
CA GLN A 136 27.80 -1.72 -2.60
C GLN A 136 26.86 -2.89 -2.27
N LEU A 137 25.56 -2.71 -2.38
CA LEU A 137 24.55 -3.71 -2.07
C LEU A 137 24.11 -4.48 -3.32
N SER A 138 23.57 -5.68 -3.13
CA SER A 138 22.88 -6.38 -4.22
C SER A 138 21.66 -5.59 -4.71
N PRO A 139 21.20 -5.75 -5.95
CA PRO A 139 20.08 -4.97 -6.51
C PRO A 139 18.80 -5.03 -5.67
N SER A 140 18.50 -6.19 -5.09
CA SER A 140 17.32 -6.38 -4.22
C SER A 140 17.47 -5.64 -2.88
N GLN A 141 18.64 -5.71 -2.26
CA GLN A 141 18.96 -4.98 -1.03
C GLN A 141 18.99 -3.47 -1.27
N ALA A 142 19.62 -3.01 -2.36
CA ALA A 142 19.65 -1.60 -2.73
C ALA A 142 18.24 -1.02 -2.92
N SER A 143 17.33 -1.77 -3.59
CA SER A 143 15.93 -1.36 -3.76
C SER A 143 15.18 -1.28 -2.44
N LEU A 144 15.39 -2.23 -1.53
CA LEU A 144 14.73 -2.25 -0.23
C LEU A 144 15.24 -1.11 0.67
N TRP A 145 16.55 -1.05 0.87
CA TRP A 145 17.19 -0.06 1.74
C TRP A 145 17.06 1.34 1.19
N GLY A 146 17.13 1.52 -0.14
CA GLY A 146 16.91 2.80 -0.78
C GLY A 146 15.56 3.39 -0.42
N ARG A 147 14.49 2.61 -0.50
CA ARG A 147 13.14 3.06 -0.10
C ARG A 147 13.02 3.34 1.39
N LEU A 148 13.54 2.46 2.23
CA LEU A 148 13.45 2.63 3.69
C LEU A 148 14.21 3.88 4.16
N LEU A 149 15.41 4.09 3.66
CA LEU A 149 16.23 5.24 4.02
C LEU A 149 15.66 6.56 3.49
N LEU A 150 15.16 6.61 2.24
CA LEU A 150 14.47 7.78 1.69
C LEU A 150 13.22 8.14 2.50
N GLN A 151 12.42 7.14 2.85
CA GLN A 151 11.23 7.35 3.65
C GLN A 151 11.55 7.85 5.06
N ALA A 152 12.61 7.31 5.67
CA ALA A 152 13.08 7.75 6.98
C ALA A 152 13.63 9.17 6.96
N ALA A 153 14.44 9.52 5.94
CA ALA A 153 15.00 10.86 5.76
C ALA A 153 13.91 11.92 5.56
N GLY A 154 12.86 11.61 4.77
CA GLY A 154 11.73 12.50 4.57
C GLY A 154 10.75 12.58 5.76
N SER A 155 10.93 11.75 6.79
CA SER A 155 10.07 11.74 7.98
C SER A 155 10.63 12.60 9.11
N SER A 156 11.81 12.28 9.60
CA SER A 156 12.48 13.05 10.66
C SER A 156 13.94 12.60 10.87
N PRO A 157 14.81 13.44 11.46
CA PRO A 157 16.17 13.05 11.84
C PRO A 157 16.19 11.82 12.78
N ALA A 158 15.23 11.70 13.67
CA ALA A 158 15.13 10.55 14.57
C ALA A 158 14.83 9.25 13.82
N ALA A 159 13.89 9.28 12.86
CA ALA A 159 13.57 8.13 12.02
C ALA A 159 14.78 7.72 11.15
N TRP A 160 15.51 8.69 10.64
CA TRP A 160 16.74 8.48 9.89
C TRP A 160 17.81 7.76 10.72
N ARG A 161 18.10 8.23 11.93
CA ARG A 161 19.04 7.59 12.85
C ARG A 161 18.68 6.14 13.15
N GLU A 162 17.39 5.88 13.39
CA GLU A 162 16.91 4.51 13.66
C GLU A 162 17.03 3.60 12.44
N ALA A 163 16.78 4.11 11.25
CA ALA A 163 16.97 3.35 10.01
C ALA A 163 18.45 3.00 9.77
N LEU A 164 19.36 3.95 10.02
CA LEU A 164 20.80 3.73 9.88
C LEU A 164 21.36 2.67 10.84
N LYS A 165 20.84 2.58 12.07
CA LYS A 165 21.25 1.52 13.02
C LYS A 165 20.98 0.10 12.51
N LYS A 166 20.01 -0.04 11.61
CA LYS A 166 19.59 -1.32 11.03
C LYS A 166 20.25 -1.58 9.67
N PHE A 167 20.99 -0.60 9.13
CA PHE A 167 21.63 -0.76 7.83
C PHE A 167 22.71 -1.86 7.87
N PRO A 168 22.80 -2.73 6.83
CA PRO A 168 23.69 -3.89 6.83
C PRO A 168 25.18 -3.53 6.92
N ASP A 169 25.57 -2.47 6.25
CA ASP A 169 26.95 -1.98 6.27
C ASP A 169 27.11 -0.81 7.24
N ARG A 170 27.44 -1.16 8.49
CA ARG A 170 27.69 -0.17 9.55
C ARG A 170 28.96 0.67 9.31
N GLY A 171 29.88 0.22 8.47
CA GLY A 171 31.09 0.98 8.13
C GLY A 171 30.77 2.18 7.25
N ALA A 172 29.98 1.97 6.23
CA ALA A 172 29.50 3.04 5.35
C ALA A 172 28.54 4.03 6.05
N ALA A 173 27.77 3.54 7.04
CA ALA A 173 26.80 4.37 7.77
C ALA A 173 27.42 5.22 8.90
N ARG A 174 28.68 5.02 9.28
CA ARG A 174 29.30 5.76 10.40
C ARG A 174 29.45 7.26 10.14
N GLY A 175 29.77 7.65 8.91
CA GLY A 175 29.86 9.07 8.54
C GLY A 175 28.52 9.82 8.59
N TRP A 176 27.41 9.11 8.51
CA TRP A 176 26.06 9.70 8.46
C TRP A 176 25.47 10.00 9.83
N GLY A 177 25.98 9.33 10.88
CA GLY A 177 25.55 9.56 12.26
C GLY A 177 25.98 10.92 12.81
N GLU A 178 27.00 11.54 12.22
CA GLU A 178 27.50 12.87 12.58
C GLU A 178 26.71 13.98 11.89
N LEU A 179 25.97 13.67 10.82
CA LEU A 179 25.15 14.61 10.05
C LEU A 179 23.70 14.73 10.58
N ALA A 180 23.30 13.92 11.54
CA ALA A 180 21.96 13.86 12.11
C ALA A 180 21.94 14.25 13.59
#